data_5672d8ac6da1adafecd0e7464365c851
#
_entry.id   5672d8ac6da1adafecd0e7464365c851
#
_cell.length_a   1.000
_cell.length_b   1.000
_cell.length_c   1.000
_cell.angle_alpha   90.00
_cell.angle_beta   90.00
_cell.angle_gamma   90.00
#
_symmetry.space_group_name_H-M   'P 1'
#
loop_
_entity.id
_entity.type
_entity.pdbx_description
1 polymer ?
#
loop_
_entity_poly.entity_id
_entity_poly.type
_entity_poly.pdbx_seq_one_letter_code
_entity_poly.pdbx_strand_id
1 'polypeptide(L)'
;NVLGYASPHNIDLATAYSTIANGGERVNAHIIRSVTGPRGNVIYTAPTDKNRVFSVEEVSSIMPALEAVTKGDGTASSVSQDLRGFTTAGKTGTAQEQRAAQFVAFVPGLVSAVSMYGSDEDGNSAPLPNIGGLDQFHGGDWPVDVWTQYMQTAVEGMPAGGFDWYVKTSRNSKSHNDPQDAAQSASAGDSSG
;
A
#
# COMPACT_ATOMS: atom_id res chain seq x y z
N ASN A 1 18.71 -1.77 0.39
CA ASN A 1 17.93 -1.71 1.64
C ASN A 1 16.61 -2.49 1.51
N VAL A 2 16.70 -3.81 1.24
CA VAL A 2 15.54 -4.66 0.95
C VAL A 2 14.66 -4.87 2.21
N LEU A 3 15.26 -4.85 3.40
CA LEU A 3 14.55 -5.09 4.67
C LEU A 3 14.06 -3.82 5.37
N GLY A 4 14.22 -2.65 4.76
CA GLY A 4 13.58 -1.43 5.24
C GLY A 4 14.18 -0.82 6.50
N TYR A 5 15.50 -0.66 6.60
CA TYR A 5 16.14 0.07 7.70
C TYR A 5 15.93 1.59 7.66
N ALA A 6 15.32 2.11 6.61
CA ALA A 6 15.00 3.52 6.53
C ALA A 6 13.78 3.85 7.41
N SER A 7 13.78 5.04 8.02
CA SER A 7 12.65 5.58 8.79
C SER A 7 12.06 6.78 8.04
N PRO A 8 11.33 6.57 6.94
CA PRO A 8 10.71 7.65 6.19
C PRO A 8 9.58 8.29 6.98
N HIS A 9 9.34 9.59 6.78
CA HIS A 9 8.13 10.20 7.27
C HIS A 9 6.90 9.64 6.54
N ASN A 10 5.73 9.66 7.19
CA ASN A 10 4.48 9.18 6.58
C ASN A 10 4.17 9.88 5.26
N ILE A 11 4.49 11.16 5.13
CA ILE A 11 4.30 11.89 3.88
C ILE A 11 5.20 11.39 2.75
N ASP A 12 6.40 10.91 3.06
CA ASP A 12 7.31 10.33 2.08
C ASP A 12 6.79 8.97 1.59
N LEU A 13 6.27 8.14 2.52
CA LEU A 13 5.59 6.89 2.19
C LEU A 13 4.35 7.15 1.32
N ALA A 14 3.49 8.05 1.72
CA ALA A 14 2.30 8.41 0.96
C ALA A 14 2.69 8.94 -0.44
N THR A 15 3.73 9.75 -0.56
CA THR A 15 4.24 10.27 -1.84
C THR A 15 4.81 9.15 -2.73
N ALA A 16 5.55 8.21 -2.15
CA ALA A 16 6.08 7.07 -2.89
C ALA A 16 4.94 6.19 -3.45
N TYR A 17 3.96 5.85 -2.60
CA TYR A 17 2.82 5.04 -3.03
C TYR A 17 1.86 5.81 -3.94
N SER A 18 1.75 7.13 -3.82
CA SER A 18 0.99 7.94 -4.77
C SER A 18 1.61 7.91 -6.17
N THR A 19 2.93 7.78 -6.28
CA THR A 19 3.62 7.59 -7.56
C THR A 19 3.18 6.27 -8.22
N ILE A 20 3.06 5.20 -7.43
CA ILE A 20 2.53 3.90 -7.90
C ILE A 20 1.05 4.05 -8.29
N ALA A 21 0.23 4.64 -7.42
CA ALA A 21 -1.20 4.85 -7.66
C ALA A 21 -1.49 5.70 -8.91
N ASN A 22 -0.55 6.57 -9.29
CA ASN A 22 -0.58 7.38 -10.51
C ASN A 22 0.09 6.72 -11.74
N GLY A 23 0.31 5.41 -11.72
CA GLY A 23 0.91 4.70 -12.87
C GLY A 23 2.35 5.10 -13.14
N GLY A 24 3.13 5.47 -12.11
CA GLY A 24 4.53 5.84 -12.18
C GLY A 24 4.82 7.34 -12.30
N GLU A 25 3.80 8.19 -12.27
CA GLU A 25 3.97 9.65 -12.25
C GLU A 25 4.02 10.20 -10.83
N ARG A 26 5.14 10.83 -10.47
CA ARG A 26 5.32 11.52 -9.20
C ARG A 26 4.83 12.95 -9.28
N VAL A 27 4.09 13.36 -8.26
CA VAL A 27 3.69 14.76 -8.02
C VAL A 27 4.29 15.21 -6.69
N ASN A 28 4.78 16.44 -6.61
CA ASN A 28 5.28 16.98 -5.36
C ASN A 28 4.12 17.27 -4.41
N ALA A 29 4.28 16.83 -3.15
CA ALA A 29 3.29 17.10 -2.12
C ALA A 29 3.24 18.60 -1.81
N HIS A 30 2.03 19.14 -1.65
CA HIS A 30 1.78 20.51 -1.21
C HIS A 30 0.51 20.56 -0.36
N ILE A 31 0.47 21.47 0.61
CA ILE A 31 -0.66 21.68 1.51
C ILE A 31 -1.59 22.76 0.94
N ILE A 32 -1.01 23.79 0.30
CA ILE A 32 -1.76 24.91 -0.26
C ILE A 32 -1.90 24.72 -1.76
N ARG A 33 -3.11 24.53 -2.22
CA ARG A 33 -3.41 24.39 -3.65
C ARG A 33 -3.41 25.73 -4.38
N SER A 34 -4.05 26.75 -3.77
CA SER A 34 -4.09 28.10 -4.31
C SER A 34 -4.34 29.11 -3.22
N VAL A 35 -3.90 30.35 -3.44
CA VAL A 35 -4.18 31.50 -2.59
C VAL A 35 -4.91 32.55 -3.43
N THR A 36 -6.03 33.05 -2.92
CA THR A 36 -6.84 34.07 -3.57
C THR A 36 -6.78 35.35 -2.74
N GLY A 37 -6.54 36.47 -3.39
CA GLY A 37 -6.48 37.79 -2.76
C GLY A 37 -7.88 38.32 -2.44
N PRO A 38 -7.97 39.45 -1.69
CA PRO A 38 -9.23 40.04 -1.25
C PRO A 38 -10.18 40.44 -2.39
N ARG A 39 -9.64 40.66 -3.59
CA ARG A 39 -10.42 41.02 -4.81
C ARG A 39 -10.74 39.82 -5.70
N GLY A 40 -10.56 38.58 -5.21
CA GLY A 40 -10.81 37.35 -5.96
C GLY A 40 -9.72 36.96 -6.96
N ASN A 41 -8.65 37.74 -7.08
CA ASN A 41 -7.51 37.39 -7.93
C ASN A 41 -6.67 36.26 -7.33
N VAL A 42 -6.24 35.31 -8.15
CA VAL A 42 -5.31 34.25 -7.72
C VAL A 42 -3.92 34.85 -7.54
N ILE A 43 -3.35 34.72 -6.34
CA ILE A 43 -2.01 35.18 -5.97
C ILE A 43 -0.98 34.04 -6.12
N TYR A 44 -1.41 32.81 -5.84
CA TYR A 44 -0.56 31.63 -5.90
C TYR A 44 -1.36 30.41 -6.36
N THR A 45 -0.73 29.58 -7.16
CA THR A 45 -1.21 28.24 -7.50
C THR A 45 -0.05 27.27 -7.34
N ALA A 46 -0.28 26.16 -6.65
CA ALA A 46 0.73 25.12 -6.49
C ALA A 46 1.13 24.52 -7.84
N PRO A 47 2.44 24.25 -8.07
CA PRO A 47 2.88 23.53 -9.24
C PRO A 47 2.21 22.15 -9.31
N THR A 48 1.75 21.78 -10.50
CA THR A 48 1.14 20.48 -10.78
C THR A 48 2.01 19.65 -11.73
N ASP A 49 3.31 19.99 -11.79
CA ASP A 49 4.25 19.27 -12.64
C ASP A 49 4.35 17.81 -12.24
N LYS A 50 4.20 16.96 -13.22
CA LYS A 50 4.33 15.50 -13.07
C LYS A 50 5.68 15.07 -13.61
N ASN A 51 6.35 14.23 -12.86
CA ASN A 51 7.60 13.61 -13.27
C ASN A 51 7.43 12.09 -13.36
N ARG A 52 7.60 11.53 -14.54
CA ARG A 52 7.56 10.06 -14.71
C ARG A 52 8.82 9.44 -14.10
N VAL A 53 8.59 8.65 -13.06
CA VAL A 53 9.64 7.92 -12.32
C VAL A 53 9.72 6.47 -12.79
N PHE A 54 8.56 5.86 -13.08
CA PHE A 54 8.42 4.50 -13.57
C PHE A 54 7.52 4.45 -14.81
N SER A 55 7.74 3.50 -15.68
CA SER A 55 6.81 3.21 -16.75
C SER A 55 5.51 2.58 -16.22
N VAL A 56 4.45 2.64 -17.01
CA VAL A 56 3.17 1.98 -16.68
C VAL A 56 3.35 0.47 -16.57
N GLU A 57 4.21 -0.11 -17.41
CA GLU A 57 4.52 -1.53 -17.43
C GLU A 57 5.22 -1.97 -16.14
N GLU A 58 6.20 -1.20 -15.66
CA GLU A 58 6.90 -1.46 -14.40
C GLU A 58 5.92 -1.43 -13.23
N VAL A 59 5.09 -0.40 -13.13
CA VAL A 59 4.09 -0.29 -12.07
C VAL A 59 3.04 -1.40 -12.19
N SER A 60 2.56 -1.71 -13.39
CA SER A 60 1.60 -2.79 -13.62
C SER A 60 2.15 -4.16 -13.19
N SER A 61 3.47 -4.37 -13.28
CA SER A 61 4.11 -5.62 -12.90
C SER A 61 4.08 -5.90 -11.40
N ILE A 62 4.08 -4.86 -10.55
CA ILE A 62 4.06 -4.99 -9.09
C ILE A 62 2.64 -4.96 -8.50
N MET A 63 1.66 -4.47 -9.26
CA MET A 63 0.27 -4.34 -8.78
C MET A 63 -0.33 -5.64 -8.25
N PRO A 64 -0.16 -6.81 -8.88
CA PRO A 64 -0.71 -8.07 -8.36
C PRO A 64 -0.22 -8.39 -6.94
N ALA A 65 1.06 -8.12 -6.64
CA ALA A 65 1.62 -8.33 -5.30
C ALA A 65 1.04 -7.34 -4.27
N LEU A 66 0.81 -6.08 -4.65
CA LEU A 66 0.21 -5.08 -3.78
C LEU A 66 -1.30 -5.33 -3.56
N GLU A 67 -2.02 -5.79 -4.59
CA GLU A 67 -3.42 -6.19 -4.47
C GLU A 67 -3.59 -7.44 -3.60
N ALA A 68 -2.65 -8.39 -3.66
CA ALA A 68 -2.71 -9.62 -2.86
C ALA A 68 -2.65 -9.33 -1.35
N VAL A 69 -2.01 -8.25 -0.92
CA VAL A 69 -1.97 -7.84 0.49
C VAL A 69 -3.36 -7.52 1.04
N THR A 70 -4.23 -6.95 0.22
CA THR A 70 -5.58 -6.48 0.61
C THR A 70 -6.70 -7.48 0.27
N LYS A 71 -6.36 -8.67 -0.26
CA LYS A 71 -7.34 -9.67 -0.73
C LYS A 71 -6.96 -11.08 -0.26
N GLY A 72 -7.93 -11.98 -0.31
CA GLY A 72 -7.72 -13.41 -0.03
C GLY A 72 -7.08 -13.63 1.35
N ASP A 73 -5.92 -14.29 1.39
CA ASP A 73 -5.15 -14.58 2.61
C ASP A 73 -4.09 -13.50 2.90
N GLY A 74 -4.19 -12.33 2.27
CA GLY A 74 -3.26 -11.22 2.48
C GLY A 74 -3.34 -10.65 3.89
N THR A 75 -2.23 -10.03 4.34
CA THR A 75 -2.09 -9.50 5.71
C THR A 75 -3.05 -8.34 6.04
N ALA A 76 -3.78 -7.81 5.06
CA ALA A 76 -4.79 -6.78 5.19
C ALA A 76 -6.06 -7.16 4.40
N SER A 77 -6.45 -8.44 4.41
CA SER A 77 -7.53 -8.98 3.57
C SER A 77 -8.92 -8.41 3.88
N SER A 78 -9.17 -7.94 5.10
CA SER A 78 -10.41 -7.25 5.48
C SER A 78 -10.71 -6.01 4.64
N VAL A 79 -9.68 -5.28 4.22
CA VAL A 79 -9.80 -4.03 3.45
C VAL A 79 -10.67 -4.17 2.21
N SER A 80 -10.54 -5.25 1.47
CA SER A 80 -11.33 -5.47 0.24
C SER A 80 -12.82 -5.70 0.51
N GLN A 81 -13.16 -6.15 1.71
CA GLN A 81 -14.55 -6.33 2.15
C GLN A 81 -15.15 -5.01 2.63
N ASP A 82 -14.35 -4.19 3.29
CA ASP A 82 -14.76 -2.93 3.89
C ASP A 82 -14.85 -1.79 2.86
N LEU A 83 -14.02 -1.82 1.82
CA LEU A 83 -14.03 -0.87 0.70
C LEU A 83 -14.55 -1.48 -0.60
N ARG A 84 -15.73 -2.08 -0.53
CA ARG A 84 -16.36 -2.73 -1.69
C ARG A 84 -16.54 -1.76 -2.85
N GLY A 85 -16.19 -2.23 -4.03
CA GLY A 85 -16.28 -1.45 -5.27
C GLY A 85 -14.98 -0.74 -5.65
N PHE A 86 -14.04 -0.59 -4.73
CA PHE A 86 -12.70 -0.05 -5.04
C PHE A 86 -11.67 -1.16 -5.22
N THR A 87 -10.81 -1.02 -6.21
CA THR A 87 -9.56 -1.79 -6.24
C THR A 87 -8.62 -1.22 -5.18
N THR A 88 -8.24 -2.06 -4.23
CA THR A 88 -7.32 -1.69 -3.15
C THR A 88 -5.97 -2.37 -3.36
N ALA A 89 -4.89 -1.65 -3.10
CA ALA A 89 -3.53 -2.19 -3.16
C ALA A 89 -2.67 -1.52 -2.08
N GLY A 90 -1.74 -2.27 -1.49
CA GLY A 90 -0.95 -1.73 -0.39
C GLY A 90 0.09 -2.69 0.14
N LYS A 91 0.72 -2.29 1.26
CA LYS A 91 1.72 -3.09 1.96
C LYS A 91 1.69 -2.85 3.45
N THR A 92 1.68 -3.93 4.22
CA THR A 92 1.91 -3.92 5.66
C THR A 92 3.41 -3.98 5.95
N GLY A 93 3.85 -3.38 7.04
CA GLY A 93 5.23 -3.42 7.51
C GLY A 93 5.28 -3.60 9.02
N THR A 94 6.22 -4.41 9.50
CA THR A 94 6.53 -4.56 10.93
C THR A 94 8.03 -4.49 11.09
N ALA A 95 8.50 -3.58 11.94
CA ALA A 95 9.91 -3.47 12.26
C ALA A 95 10.33 -4.57 13.25
N GLN A 96 11.65 -4.86 13.28
CA GLN A 96 12.20 -5.80 14.26
C GLN A 96 11.84 -5.38 15.69
N GLU A 97 11.67 -6.36 16.55
CA GLU A 97 11.29 -6.17 17.97
C GLU A 97 9.98 -5.38 18.12
N GLN A 98 9.12 -5.37 17.09
CA GLN A 98 7.83 -4.65 17.10
C GLN A 98 7.96 -3.15 17.45
N ARG A 99 9.05 -2.50 17.06
CA ARG A 99 9.27 -1.07 17.35
C ARG A 99 8.42 -0.16 16.48
N ALA A 100 7.96 -0.65 15.34
CA ALA A 100 7.01 0.05 14.48
C ALA A 100 6.13 -0.95 13.72
N ALA A 101 4.89 -0.55 13.51
CA ALA A 101 3.93 -1.23 12.65
C ALA A 101 3.32 -0.22 11.68
N GLN A 102 3.23 -0.57 10.41
CA GLN A 102 2.83 0.36 9.35
C GLN A 102 1.89 -0.32 8.37
N PHE A 103 0.98 0.47 7.83
CA PHE A 103 0.21 0.10 6.66
C PHE A 103 0.09 1.29 5.72
N VAL A 104 0.49 1.10 4.49
CA VAL A 104 0.27 2.09 3.42
C VAL A 104 -0.49 1.41 2.29
N ALA A 105 -1.60 2.01 1.91
CA ALA A 105 -2.44 1.48 0.85
C ALA A 105 -3.18 2.60 0.13
N PHE A 106 -3.75 2.24 -1.00
CA PHE A 106 -4.39 3.19 -1.89
C PHE A 106 -5.57 2.57 -2.64
N VAL A 107 -6.47 3.45 -3.03
CA VAL A 107 -7.54 3.25 -4.00
C VAL A 107 -7.31 4.22 -5.17
N PRO A 108 -8.02 4.11 -6.30
CA PRO A 108 -7.96 5.14 -7.33
C PRO A 108 -8.21 6.53 -6.75
N GLY A 109 -7.26 7.44 -6.92
CA GLY A 109 -7.36 8.84 -6.49
C GLY A 109 -7.04 9.15 -5.03
N LEU A 110 -6.78 8.16 -4.16
CA LEU A 110 -6.47 8.41 -2.75
C LEU A 110 -5.45 7.42 -2.19
N VAL A 111 -4.43 7.95 -1.52
CA VAL A 111 -3.40 7.18 -0.80
C VAL A 111 -3.38 7.60 0.65
N SER A 112 -3.27 6.65 1.55
CA SER A 112 -3.09 6.91 2.98
C SER A 112 -2.00 6.01 3.56
N ALA A 113 -1.26 6.53 4.54
CA ALA A 113 -0.23 5.81 5.27
C ALA A 113 -0.47 5.97 6.78
N VAL A 114 -0.52 4.86 7.48
CA VAL A 114 -0.63 4.78 8.93
C VAL A 114 0.65 4.16 9.48
N SER A 115 1.27 4.85 10.44
CA SER A 115 2.44 4.33 11.17
C SER A 115 2.19 4.44 12.67
N MET A 116 2.49 3.36 13.37
CA MET A 116 2.50 3.28 14.82
C MET A 116 3.90 2.89 15.26
N TYR A 117 4.42 3.57 16.26
CA TYR A 117 5.76 3.33 16.79
C TYR A 117 5.78 3.55 18.29
N GLY A 118 6.62 2.77 18.97
CA GLY A 118 6.87 2.92 20.40
C GLY A 118 8.02 3.88 20.66
N SER A 119 7.90 4.63 21.77
CA SER A 119 8.99 5.41 22.33
C SER A 119 9.05 5.23 23.83
N ASP A 120 10.27 5.30 24.39
CA ASP A 120 10.48 5.39 25.83
C ASP A 120 10.23 6.83 26.36
N GLU A 121 10.43 7.01 27.66
CA GLU A 121 10.24 8.31 28.33
C GLU A 121 11.20 9.39 27.80
N ASP A 122 12.35 8.99 27.29
CA ASP A 122 13.35 9.88 26.70
C ASP A 122 13.12 10.15 25.20
N GLY A 123 12.08 9.53 24.61
CA GLY A 123 11.75 9.68 23.18
C GLY A 123 12.56 8.79 22.25
N ASN A 124 13.35 7.83 22.78
CA ASN A 124 14.04 6.87 21.94
C ASN A 124 13.10 5.78 21.46
N SER A 125 13.44 5.13 20.34
CA SER A 125 12.66 4.03 19.80
C SER A 125 12.60 2.86 20.80
N ALA A 126 11.39 2.44 21.14
CA ALA A 126 11.09 1.31 22.03
C ALA A 126 10.10 0.35 21.37
N PRO A 127 10.02 -0.91 21.82
CA PRO A 127 8.97 -1.81 21.39
C PRO A 127 7.59 -1.24 21.64
N LEU A 128 6.66 -1.48 20.74
CA LEU A 128 5.26 -1.14 20.93
C LEU A 128 4.73 -1.92 22.13
N PRO A 129 4.05 -1.26 23.08
CA PRO A 129 3.46 -1.95 24.22
C PRO A 129 2.29 -2.83 23.74
N ASN A 130 1.89 -3.78 24.61
CA ASN A 130 0.67 -4.57 24.36
C ASN A 130 -0.54 -3.64 24.31
N ILE A 131 -1.05 -3.40 23.12
CA ILE A 131 -2.19 -2.49 22.88
C ILE A 131 -3.40 -3.33 22.49
N GLY A 132 -4.54 -3.06 23.13
CA GLY A 132 -5.82 -3.68 22.76
C GLY A 132 -5.88 -5.19 22.92
N GLY A 133 -5.08 -5.77 23.82
CA GLY A 133 -5.07 -7.21 24.10
C GLY A 133 -4.27 -8.06 23.11
N LEU A 134 -3.46 -7.44 22.27
CA LEU A 134 -2.55 -8.14 21.36
C LEU A 134 -1.21 -8.41 22.07
N ASP A 135 -0.81 -9.68 22.16
CA ASP A 135 0.51 -10.08 22.67
C ASP A 135 1.63 -9.69 21.72
N GLN A 136 1.33 -9.63 20.43
CA GLN A 136 2.21 -9.19 19.35
C GLN A 136 1.49 -8.20 18.45
N PHE A 137 2.19 -7.18 18.02
CA PHE A 137 1.64 -6.08 17.24
C PHE A 137 2.28 -6.03 15.85
N HIS A 138 1.48 -6.18 14.82
CA HIS A 138 1.93 -6.22 13.44
C HIS A 138 1.26 -5.14 12.59
N GLY A 139 1.85 -4.86 11.42
CA GLY A 139 1.29 -3.92 10.46
C GLY A 139 -0.08 -4.34 9.90
N GLY A 140 -0.43 -5.63 10.04
CA GLY A 140 -1.73 -6.17 9.65
C GLY A 140 -2.85 -5.98 10.69
N ASP A 141 -2.53 -5.48 11.86
CA ASP A 141 -3.48 -5.28 12.98
C ASP A 141 -4.01 -3.83 12.98
N TRP A 142 -3.82 -3.11 14.07
CA TRP A 142 -4.31 -1.73 14.24
C TRP A 142 -3.99 -0.75 13.10
N PRO A 143 -2.81 -0.79 12.43
CA PRO A 143 -2.58 0.09 11.29
C PRO A 143 -3.58 -0.12 10.15
N VAL A 144 -3.99 -1.38 9.90
CA VAL A 144 -5.02 -1.70 8.92
C VAL A 144 -6.39 -1.21 9.36
N ASP A 145 -6.74 -1.42 10.63
CA ASP A 145 -8.05 -0.99 11.17
C ASP A 145 -8.20 0.53 11.12
N VAL A 146 -7.17 1.28 11.56
CA VAL A 146 -7.17 2.75 11.51
C VAL A 146 -7.25 3.25 10.06
N TRP A 147 -6.47 2.64 9.17
CA TRP A 147 -6.49 2.98 7.74
C TRP A 147 -7.89 2.74 7.16
N THR A 148 -8.48 1.59 7.46
CA THR A 148 -9.80 1.20 6.94
C THR A 148 -10.90 2.15 7.41
N GLN A 149 -10.94 2.46 8.72
CA GLN A 149 -11.91 3.40 9.27
C GLN A 149 -11.79 4.79 8.64
N TYR A 150 -10.57 5.28 8.46
CA TYR A 150 -10.32 6.55 7.78
C TYR A 150 -10.82 6.51 6.33
N MET A 151 -10.45 5.47 5.60
CA MET A 151 -10.76 5.36 4.18
C MET A 151 -12.25 5.17 3.91
N GLN A 152 -13.00 4.48 4.76
CA GLN A 152 -14.45 4.33 4.62
C GLN A 152 -15.15 5.70 4.52
N THR A 153 -14.70 6.67 5.31
CA THR A 153 -15.23 8.04 5.21
C THR A 153 -14.59 8.84 4.07
N ALA A 154 -13.27 8.69 3.88
CA ALA A 154 -12.53 9.50 2.91
C ALA A 154 -12.89 9.21 1.45
N VAL A 155 -13.41 8.01 1.14
CA VAL A 155 -13.86 7.66 -0.22
C VAL A 155 -15.32 8.00 -0.50
N GLU A 156 -16.06 8.55 0.47
CA GLU A 156 -17.45 8.94 0.27
C GLU A 156 -17.56 9.95 -0.89
N GLY A 157 -18.41 9.63 -1.85
CA GLY A 157 -18.58 10.44 -3.06
C GLY A 157 -17.52 10.27 -4.14
N MET A 158 -16.48 9.46 -3.90
CA MET A 158 -15.51 9.12 -4.93
C MET A 158 -16.06 8.04 -5.88
N PRO A 159 -15.70 8.07 -7.18
CA PRO A 159 -16.09 7.02 -8.10
C PRO A 159 -15.40 5.70 -7.73
N ALA A 160 -16.21 4.66 -7.50
CA ALA A 160 -15.70 3.30 -7.31
C ALA A 160 -15.09 2.76 -8.61
N GLY A 161 -14.15 1.84 -8.53
CA GLY A 161 -13.53 1.22 -9.69
C GLY A 161 -12.09 0.78 -9.49
N GLY A 162 -11.41 0.52 -10.61
CA GLY A 162 -9.99 0.20 -10.69
C GLY A 162 -9.16 1.37 -11.21
N PHE A 163 -7.87 1.12 -11.37
CA PHE A 163 -6.93 2.11 -11.91
C PHE A 163 -6.98 2.09 -13.43
N ASP A 164 -7.34 3.21 -14.06
CA ASP A 164 -7.50 3.34 -15.51
C ASP A 164 -6.21 3.04 -16.30
N TRP A 165 -5.06 3.31 -15.70
CA TRP A 165 -3.75 3.04 -16.28
C TRP A 165 -3.30 1.59 -16.14
N TYR A 166 -3.93 0.79 -15.26
CA TYR A 166 -3.48 -0.56 -14.93
C TYR A 166 -3.88 -1.59 -15.98
N VAL A 167 -2.90 -2.12 -16.69
CA VAL A 167 -3.09 -3.19 -17.66
C VAL A 167 -2.79 -4.54 -17.01
N LYS A 168 -3.83 -5.34 -16.77
CA LYS A 168 -3.68 -6.73 -16.31
C LYS A 168 -3.13 -7.55 -17.47
N THR A 169 -1.85 -7.91 -17.42
CA THR A 169 -1.25 -8.81 -18.40
C THR A 169 -1.55 -10.27 -18.06
N SER A 170 -1.68 -11.13 -19.08
CA SER A 170 -1.95 -12.58 -18.89
C SER A 170 -0.82 -13.32 -18.13
N ARG A 171 0.39 -12.73 -18.03
CA ARG A 171 1.46 -13.24 -17.17
C ARG A 171 1.16 -13.11 -15.69
N ASN A 172 0.36 -12.13 -15.30
CA ASN A 172 -0.02 -11.90 -13.90
C ASN A 172 -1.16 -12.82 -13.44
N SER A 173 -1.79 -13.58 -14.34
CA SER A 173 -2.85 -14.52 -14.02
C SER A 173 -2.38 -15.97 -13.84
N LYS A 174 -1.12 -16.29 -14.16
CA LYS A 174 -0.50 -17.57 -13.86
C LYS A 174 0.33 -17.46 -12.59
N SER A 175 -0.35 -17.52 -11.48
CA SER A 175 0.24 -17.69 -10.17
C SER A 175 0.75 -19.12 -9.99
N HIS A 176 1.92 -19.21 -9.39
CA HIS A 176 2.38 -20.32 -8.57
C HIS A 176 2.22 -21.73 -9.18
N ASN A 177 3.18 -22.12 -10.00
CA ASN A 177 3.53 -23.55 -10.02
C ASN A 177 4.32 -23.83 -8.75
N ASP A 178 3.67 -24.42 -7.77
CA ASP A 178 4.27 -24.93 -6.56
C ASP A 178 5.34 -25.97 -6.97
N PRO A 179 6.59 -25.88 -6.48
CA PRO A 179 7.64 -26.87 -6.80
C PRO A 179 7.27 -28.32 -6.40
N GLN A 180 6.21 -28.51 -5.63
CA GLN A 180 5.72 -29.85 -5.24
C GLN A 180 4.99 -30.60 -6.34
N ASP A 181 4.41 -29.92 -7.35
CA ASP A 181 3.74 -30.59 -8.46
C ASP A 181 4.71 -31.19 -9.49
N ALA A 182 5.95 -30.71 -9.55
CA ALA A 182 6.98 -31.26 -10.43
C ALA A 182 7.55 -32.61 -9.94
N ALA A 183 7.45 -32.90 -8.64
CA ALA A 183 7.97 -34.13 -8.05
C ALA A 183 7.01 -35.35 -8.23
N GLN A 184 5.70 -35.09 -8.39
CA GLN A 184 4.71 -36.16 -8.56
C GLN A 184 4.57 -36.68 -9.99
N SER A 185 4.96 -35.88 -10.99
CA SER A 185 4.93 -36.31 -12.39
C SER A 185 6.14 -37.16 -12.81
N ALA A 186 7.23 -37.13 -12.02
CA ALA A 186 8.44 -37.90 -12.30
C ALA A 186 8.42 -39.33 -11.75
N SER A 187 7.47 -39.70 -10.86
CA SER A 187 7.37 -41.04 -10.25
C SER A 187 6.37 -41.98 -10.90
N ALA A 188 5.64 -41.54 -11.93
CA ALA A 188 4.60 -42.36 -12.61
C ALA A 188 5.06 -42.96 -13.93
N GLY A 189 6.34 -42.91 -14.29
CA GLY A 189 6.88 -43.28 -15.60
C GLY A 189 7.77 -44.53 -15.64
N ASP A 190 7.90 -45.33 -14.57
CA ASP A 190 8.75 -46.50 -14.60
C ASP A 190 8.09 -47.70 -13.92
N SER A 191 7.07 -48.27 -14.57
CA SER A 191 6.61 -49.64 -14.33
C SER A 191 5.84 -50.19 -15.51
N SER A 192 6.53 -50.51 -16.61
CA SER A 192 6.13 -51.49 -17.60
C SER A 192 7.29 -51.84 -18.50
N GLY A 193 7.96 -52.93 -18.20
CA GLY A 193 9.00 -53.56 -19.00
C GLY A 193 9.34 -54.90 -18.38
#